data_bfb59323a98597d004c17833b9a9469c
#
_entry.id   bfb59323a98597d004c17833b9a9469c
#
_cell.length_a   1.000
_cell.length_b   1.000
_cell.length_c   1.000
_cell.angle_alpha   90.00
_cell.angle_beta   90.00
_cell.angle_gamma   90.00
#
_symmetry.space_group_name_H-M   'P 1'
#
loop_
_entity.id
_entity.type
_entity.pdbx_description
1 polymer ?
#
loop_
_entity_poly.entity_id
_entity_poly.type
_entity_poly.pdbx_seq_one_letter_code
_entity_poly.pdbx_strand_id
1 'polypeptide(L)'
;MDVRDAVEADAGRLAELTGAPTDVMRNLVHDRTVRVAFERRGSEGDHEAGGESEGDDSDDEHILGFVSFDAKRETVHITQMEGTDAATRRLLEEPRRFAANEGMSVELLVASGNEAHRSVAETVGFDEEGPGPRFGGTPTVRYRLDP
;
A
#
# COMPACT_ATOMS: atom_id res chain seq x y z
N MET A 1 -0.84 -7.77 12.25
CA MET A 1 -1.00 -6.73 11.22
C MET A 1 -2.19 -7.09 10.35
N ASP A 2 -3.13 -6.20 10.26
CA ASP A 2 -4.33 -6.40 9.47
C ASP A 2 -4.37 -5.46 8.28
N VAL A 3 -5.19 -5.78 7.30
CA VAL A 3 -5.32 -4.97 6.10
C VAL A 3 -6.80 -4.67 5.87
N ARG A 4 -7.10 -3.45 5.47
CA ARG A 4 -8.46 -3.06 5.13
C ARG A 4 -8.43 -1.99 4.03
N ASP A 5 -9.61 -1.69 3.50
CA ASP A 5 -9.70 -0.59 2.55
C ASP A 5 -9.43 0.72 3.27
N ALA A 6 -8.79 1.64 2.59
CA ALA A 6 -8.60 2.97 3.13
C ALA A 6 -9.91 3.74 3.05
N VAL A 7 -10.12 4.63 3.99
CA VAL A 7 -11.26 5.53 3.98
C VAL A 7 -10.75 6.96 4.02
N GLU A 8 -11.64 7.89 3.77
CA GLU A 8 -11.23 9.29 3.67
C GLU A 8 -10.52 9.78 4.93
N ALA A 9 -10.92 9.30 6.09
CA ALA A 9 -10.30 9.71 7.34
C ALA A 9 -8.83 9.30 7.42
N ASP A 10 -8.38 8.37 6.59
CA ASP A 10 -7.00 7.94 6.61
C ASP A 10 -6.07 8.88 5.85
N ALA A 11 -6.62 9.84 5.10
CA ALA A 11 -5.81 10.68 4.21
C ALA A 11 -4.69 11.42 4.93
N GLY A 12 -4.93 11.87 6.16
CA GLY A 12 -3.90 12.55 6.91
C GLY A 12 -2.70 11.67 7.20
N ARG A 13 -2.96 10.42 7.56
CA ARG A 13 -1.86 9.49 7.83
C ARG A 13 -1.13 9.14 6.54
N LEU A 14 -1.85 8.96 5.43
CA LEU A 14 -1.21 8.69 4.15
C LEU A 14 -0.33 9.86 3.72
N ALA A 15 -0.77 11.08 4.02
CA ALA A 15 0.04 12.26 3.74
C ALA A 15 1.34 12.23 4.53
N GLU A 16 1.29 11.77 5.79
CA GLU A 16 2.49 11.66 6.59
C GLU A 16 3.46 10.64 6.01
N LEU A 17 2.94 9.53 5.52
CA LEU A 17 3.79 8.48 4.98
C LEU A 17 4.44 8.87 3.66
N THR A 18 3.79 9.71 2.87
CA THR A 18 4.28 10.04 1.54
C THR A 18 4.92 11.40 1.44
N GLY A 19 4.61 12.30 2.37
CA GLY A 19 5.03 13.69 2.23
C GLY A 19 4.14 14.50 1.31
N ALA A 20 3.07 13.90 0.80
CA ALA A 20 2.15 14.60 -0.09
C ALA A 20 1.09 15.36 0.71
N PRO A 21 0.42 16.34 0.11
CA PRO A 21 -0.66 17.03 0.81
C PRO A 21 -1.83 16.10 1.12
N THR A 22 -2.53 16.38 2.20
CA THR A 22 -3.64 15.55 2.62
C THR A 22 -4.76 15.48 1.57
N ASP A 23 -5.05 16.59 0.91
CA ASP A 23 -6.12 16.56 -0.08
C ASP A 23 -5.73 15.73 -1.30
N VAL A 24 -4.45 15.64 -1.63
CA VAL A 24 -4.00 14.75 -2.69
C VAL A 24 -4.27 13.30 -2.29
N MET A 25 -3.98 12.95 -1.03
CA MET A 25 -4.23 11.59 -0.57
C MET A 25 -5.72 11.31 -0.46
N ARG A 26 -6.52 12.31 -0.10
CA ARG A 26 -7.97 12.11 -0.05
C ARG A 26 -8.51 11.80 -1.45
N ASN A 27 -8.00 12.48 -2.47
CA ASN A 27 -8.41 12.20 -3.83
C ASN A 27 -7.97 10.82 -4.27
N LEU A 28 -6.79 10.40 -3.85
CA LEU A 28 -6.31 9.06 -4.18
C LEU A 28 -7.26 8.00 -3.62
N VAL A 29 -7.71 8.17 -2.39
CA VAL A 29 -8.60 7.21 -1.76
C VAL A 29 -9.92 7.12 -2.54
N HIS A 30 -10.38 8.25 -3.09
CA HIS A 30 -11.62 8.22 -3.87
C HIS A 30 -11.42 7.66 -5.27
N ASP A 31 -10.27 7.88 -5.88
CA ASP A 31 -10.08 7.55 -7.28
C ASP A 31 -9.49 6.19 -7.55
N ARG A 32 -8.86 5.58 -6.57
CA ARG A 32 -8.15 4.32 -6.77
C ARG A 32 -8.56 3.32 -5.70
N THR A 33 -8.16 2.06 -5.89
CA THR A 33 -8.28 1.08 -4.83
C THR A 33 -7.09 1.25 -3.91
N VAL A 34 -7.34 1.55 -2.66
CA VAL A 34 -6.28 1.80 -1.68
C VAL A 34 -6.52 0.90 -0.49
N ARG A 35 -5.48 0.16 -0.09
CA ARG A 35 -5.52 -0.69 1.09
C ARG A 35 -4.48 -0.22 2.09
N VAL A 36 -4.80 -0.31 3.36
CA VAL A 36 -3.85 0.06 4.41
C VAL A 36 -3.57 -1.15 5.28
N ALA A 37 -2.33 -1.24 5.76
CA ALA A 37 -1.94 -2.24 6.75
C ALA A 37 -1.81 -1.53 8.09
N PHE A 38 -2.35 -2.12 9.13
CA PHE A 38 -2.38 -1.45 10.42
C PHE A 38 -2.27 -2.44 11.55
N GLU A 39 -1.91 -1.93 12.72
CA GLU A 39 -1.92 -2.67 13.96
C GLU A 39 -2.81 -1.94 14.94
N ARG A 40 -3.47 -2.72 15.82
CA ARG A 40 -4.30 -2.08 16.80
C ARG A 40 -3.51 -1.87 18.04
N ARG A 41 -3.54 -0.65 18.58
CA ARG A 41 -2.87 -0.39 19.77
C ARG A 41 -3.66 -0.83 20.90
N GLY A 42 -3.11 -1.14 22.00
CA GLY A 42 -3.87 -1.52 23.16
C GLY A 42 -4.50 -2.85 23.06
N SER A 43 -4.22 -3.56 22.04
CA SER A 43 -4.88 -4.84 21.96
C SER A 43 -4.39 -5.72 23.04
N GLU A 44 -3.41 -5.40 23.73
CA GLU A 44 -3.02 -6.22 24.71
C GLU A 44 -3.78 -6.01 25.80
N GLY A 45 -4.61 -5.79 25.79
CA GLY A 45 -5.29 -5.78 26.78
C GLY A 45 -5.44 -4.96 27.70
N ASP A 46 -5.63 -4.57 27.87
CA ASP A 46 -5.71 -3.84 28.80
C ASP A 46 -6.65 -3.00 28.72
N HIS A 47 -7.29 -2.92 28.24
CA HIS A 47 -8.09 -2.13 28.20
C HIS A 47 -9.01 -2.02 28.96
N GLU A 48 -9.13 -2.37 29.44
CA GLU A 48 -9.98 -2.35 30.19
C GLU A 48 -10.45 -1.17 30.38
N ALA A 49 -10.05 -0.71 30.49
CA ALA A 49 -10.45 0.34 30.83
C ALA A 49 -11.00 1.00 29.91
N GLY A 50 -10.84 0.80 29.21
CA GLY A 50 -11.21 1.47 28.38
C GLY A 50 -12.38 1.76 28.20
N GLY A 51 -12.94 1.36 28.38
CA GLY A 51 -14.10 1.53 28.08
C GLY A 51 -14.49 2.70 27.49
N GLU A 52 -14.15 3.52 27.79
CA GLU A 52 -14.62 4.61 27.31
C GLU A 52 -14.25 5.04 26.17
N SER A 53 -13.67 4.60 25.53
CA SER A 53 -13.26 5.10 24.45
C SER A 53 -14.17 5.39 23.57
N GLU A 54 -15.05 5.52 23.68
CA GLU A 54 -15.93 5.81 22.85
C GLU A 54 -15.76 5.79 21.60
N GLY A 55 -15.65 5.22 21.03
CA GLY A 55 -15.81 5.07 19.82
C GLY A 55 -14.95 5.48 18.80
N ASP A 56 -14.03 5.96 18.85
CA ASP A 56 -13.27 6.31 17.76
C ASP A 56 -12.32 5.21 17.47
N ASP A 57 -12.76 4.26 16.65
CA ASP A 57 -11.93 3.16 16.40
C ASP A 57 -10.67 3.54 15.70
N SER A 58 -10.64 4.57 14.92
CA SER A 58 -9.43 4.87 14.19
C SER A 58 -8.31 5.27 15.11
N ASP A 59 -8.62 5.72 16.31
CA ASP A 59 -7.56 6.07 17.22
C ASP A 59 -6.80 4.84 17.68
N ASP A 60 -7.40 3.67 17.61
CA ASP A 60 -6.72 2.49 18.05
C ASP A 60 -5.88 1.88 16.95
N GLU A 61 -6.00 2.36 15.75
CA GLU A 61 -5.29 1.75 14.64
C GLU A 61 -4.08 2.59 14.28
N HIS A 62 -2.97 1.92 14.15
CA HIS A 62 -1.73 2.58 13.72
C HIS A 62 -1.42 2.06 12.34
N ILE A 63 -1.55 2.92 11.34
CA ILE A 63 -1.31 2.52 9.95
C ILE A 63 0.17 2.47 9.70
N LEU A 64 0.63 1.32 9.21
CA LEU A 64 2.03 1.05 8.98
C LEU A 64 2.41 1.20 7.51
N GLY A 65 1.46 1.23 6.62
CA GLY A 65 1.73 1.36 5.20
C GLY A 65 0.46 1.31 4.38
N PHE A 66 0.59 1.59 3.09
CA PHE A 66 -0.55 1.49 2.19
C PHE A 66 -0.07 1.13 0.79
N VAL A 67 -1.01 0.66 -0.02
CA VAL A 67 -0.77 0.42 -1.44
C VAL A 67 -2.00 0.94 -2.19
N SER A 68 -1.76 1.56 -3.35
CA SER A 68 -2.86 1.93 -4.23
C SER A 68 -2.64 1.26 -5.58
N PHE A 69 -3.71 0.82 -6.20
CA PHE A 69 -3.61 0.14 -7.47
C PHE A 69 -4.92 0.27 -8.25
N ASP A 70 -4.84 0.05 -9.57
CA ASP A 70 -6.05 -0.03 -10.37
C ASP A 70 -5.78 -1.02 -11.51
N ALA A 71 -6.84 -1.48 -12.13
CA ALA A 71 -6.74 -2.46 -13.20
C ALA A 71 -7.02 -1.78 -14.52
N LYS A 72 -6.22 -2.12 -15.55
CA LYS A 72 -6.40 -1.55 -16.84
C LYS A 72 -5.82 -2.51 -17.86
N ARG A 73 -6.62 -2.92 -18.83
CA ARG A 73 -6.12 -3.77 -19.91
C ARG A 73 -5.45 -5.02 -19.43
N GLU A 74 -6.12 -5.73 -18.57
CA GLU A 74 -5.63 -7.03 -18.10
C GLU A 74 -4.37 -6.94 -17.25
N THR A 75 -4.03 -5.77 -16.79
CA THR A 75 -2.90 -5.58 -15.88
C THR A 75 -3.35 -4.76 -14.68
N VAL A 76 -2.94 -5.18 -13.50
CA VAL A 76 -3.14 -4.43 -12.28
C VAL A 76 -1.89 -3.58 -12.10
N HIS A 77 -2.07 -2.26 -12.07
CA HIS A 77 -0.95 -1.35 -11.93
C HIS A 77 -0.91 -0.83 -10.50
N ILE A 78 0.21 -1.06 -9.81
CA ILE A 78 0.41 -0.52 -8.48
C ILE A 78 0.91 0.89 -8.66
N THR A 79 0.14 1.87 -8.19
CA THR A 79 0.44 3.27 -8.44
C THR A 79 1.23 3.91 -7.31
N GLN A 80 1.06 3.43 -6.07
CA GLN A 80 1.86 3.92 -4.95
C GLN A 80 1.97 2.84 -3.89
N MET A 81 3.07 2.86 -3.15
CA MET A 81 3.30 1.91 -2.07
C MET A 81 4.27 2.57 -1.10
N GLU A 82 3.88 2.65 0.17
CA GLU A 82 4.75 3.21 1.20
C GLU A 82 4.51 2.50 2.52
N GLY A 83 5.50 2.52 3.37
CA GLY A 83 5.37 1.96 4.70
C GLY A 83 6.56 1.12 5.09
N THR A 84 6.43 0.39 6.19
CA THR A 84 7.50 -0.50 6.64
C THR A 84 7.63 -1.67 5.67
N ASP A 85 8.76 -2.35 5.71
CA ASP A 85 8.96 -3.50 4.82
C ASP A 85 7.92 -4.59 5.08
N ALA A 86 7.61 -4.84 6.33
CA ALA A 86 6.62 -5.87 6.65
C ALA A 86 5.25 -5.46 6.12
N ALA A 87 4.88 -4.18 6.24
CA ALA A 87 3.59 -3.72 5.76
C ALA A 87 3.51 -3.78 4.24
N THR A 88 4.55 -3.32 3.54
CA THR A 88 4.50 -3.32 2.08
C THR A 88 4.49 -4.73 1.53
N ARG A 89 5.22 -5.65 2.17
CA ARG A 89 5.20 -7.03 1.74
C ARG A 89 3.80 -7.63 1.90
N ARG A 90 3.16 -7.34 3.03
CA ARG A 90 1.81 -7.84 3.26
C ARG A 90 0.82 -7.21 2.28
N LEU A 91 0.99 -5.92 2.00
CA LEU A 91 0.08 -5.21 1.13
C LEU A 91 0.17 -5.64 -0.32
N LEU A 92 1.33 -6.06 -0.78
CA LEU A 92 1.45 -6.51 -2.16
C LEU A 92 0.63 -7.77 -2.43
N GLU A 93 0.23 -8.51 -1.39
CA GLU A 93 -0.66 -9.64 -1.58
C GLU A 93 -2.04 -9.20 -2.06
N GLU A 94 -2.45 -7.96 -1.78
CA GLU A 94 -3.77 -7.50 -2.16
C GLU A 94 -3.92 -7.40 -3.69
N PRO A 95 -3.11 -6.63 -4.39
CA PRO A 95 -3.22 -6.59 -5.85
C PRO A 95 -2.87 -7.94 -6.47
N ARG A 96 -1.96 -8.70 -5.86
CA ARG A 96 -1.61 -10.00 -6.38
C ARG A 96 -2.81 -10.94 -6.35
N ARG A 97 -3.52 -10.98 -5.23
CA ARG A 97 -4.69 -11.84 -5.10
C ARG A 97 -5.81 -11.39 -6.04
N PHE A 98 -6.02 -10.08 -6.14
CA PHE A 98 -7.02 -9.55 -7.04
C PHE A 98 -6.69 -9.95 -8.48
N ALA A 99 -5.45 -9.78 -8.88
CA ALA A 99 -5.04 -10.10 -10.24
C ALA A 99 -5.16 -11.59 -10.54
N ALA A 100 -4.78 -12.42 -9.58
CA ALA A 100 -4.88 -13.87 -9.79
C ALA A 100 -6.32 -14.30 -10.00
N ASN A 101 -7.25 -13.72 -9.25
CA ASN A 101 -8.65 -14.05 -9.39
C ASN A 101 -9.20 -13.63 -10.73
N GLU A 102 -8.65 -12.57 -11.33
CA GLU A 102 -9.13 -12.05 -12.60
C GLU A 102 -8.29 -12.49 -13.79
N GLY A 103 -7.26 -13.27 -13.56
CA GLY A 103 -6.39 -13.70 -14.64
C GLY A 103 -5.52 -12.60 -15.19
N MET A 104 -5.16 -11.65 -14.36
CA MET A 104 -4.38 -10.50 -14.79
C MET A 104 -2.97 -10.56 -14.26
N SER A 105 -2.06 -9.83 -14.91
CA SER A 105 -0.71 -9.64 -14.38
C SER A 105 -0.67 -8.43 -13.48
N VAL A 106 0.38 -8.31 -12.67
CA VAL A 106 0.58 -7.14 -11.81
C VAL A 106 1.86 -6.44 -12.23
N GLU A 107 1.81 -5.12 -12.32
CA GLU A 107 3.00 -4.34 -12.65
C GLU A 107 3.27 -3.35 -11.54
N LEU A 108 4.54 -3.23 -11.16
CA LEU A 108 4.97 -2.34 -10.10
C LEU A 108 6.19 -1.58 -10.58
N LEU A 109 6.18 -0.26 -10.45
CA LEU A 109 7.33 0.56 -10.78
C LEU A 109 7.96 1.04 -9.48
N VAL A 110 9.26 0.81 -9.33
CA VAL A 110 9.98 1.16 -8.13
C VAL A 110 11.13 2.08 -8.49
N ALA A 111 11.34 3.14 -7.73
CA ALA A 111 12.49 4.01 -7.96
C ALA A 111 13.76 3.16 -7.89
N SER A 112 14.66 3.35 -8.86
CA SER A 112 15.84 2.48 -8.97
C SER A 112 16.67 2.47 -7.70
N GLY A 113 16.72 3.57 -6.99
CA GLY A 113 17.52 3.65 -5.77
C GLY A 113 16.79 3.20 -4.52
N ASN A 114 15.52 2.79 -4.64
CA ASN A 114 14.78 2.38 -3.45
C ASN A 114 14.97 0.89 -3.25
N GLU A 115 16.04 0.52 -2.56
CA GLU A 115 16.38 -0.88 -2.40
C GLU A 115 15.39 -1.62 -1.51
N ALA A 116 14.77 -0.93 -0.58
CA ALA A 116 13.79 -1.57 0.28
C ALA A 116 12.60 -2.05 -0.54
N HIS A 117 12.06 -1.20 -1.40
CA HIS A 117 10.94 -1.60 -2.24
C HIS A 117 11.34 -2.66 -3.25
N ARG A 118 12.55 -2.56 -3.81
CA ARG A 118 13.03 -3.56 -4.75
C ARG A 118 13.12 -4.92 -4.08
N SER A 119 13.65 -4.95 -2.87
CA SER A 119 13.79 -6.19 -2.12
C SER A 119 12.43 -6.78 -1.81
N VAL A 120 11.47 -5.96 -1.41
CA VAL A 120 10.13 -6.45 -1.12
C VAL A 120 9.48 -7.04 -2.37
N ALA A 121 9.61 -6.36 -3.51
CA ALA A 121 9.04 -6.86 -4.75
C ALA A 121 9.60 -8.24 -5.10
N GLU A 122 10.90 -8.40 -4.96
CA GLU A 122 11.54 -9.66 -5.28
C GLU A 122 11.14 -10.76 -4.30
N THR A 123 11.01 -10.39 -3.02
CA THR A 123 10.61 -11.36 -2.01
C THR A 123 9.19 -11.87 -2.25
N VAL A 124 8.31 -11.01 -2.72
CA VAL A 124 6.93 -11.41 -3.00
C VAL A 124 6.84 -12.26 -4.26
N GLY A 125 7.83 -12.18 -5.12
CA GLY A 125 7.84 -13.03 -6.31
C GLY A 125 7.78 -12.29 -7.63
N PHE A 126 7.89 -10.97 -7.61
CA PHE A 126 7.90 -10.21 -8.85
C PHE A 126 9.24 -10.38 -9.56
N ASP A 127 9.19 -10.39 -10.88
CA ASP A 127 10.40 -10.47 -11.69
C ASP A 127 10.76 -9.11 -12.22
N GLU A 128 12.05 -8.79 -12.21
CA GLU A 128 12.51 -7.52 -12.72
C GLU A 128 12.51 -7.57 -14.24
N GLU A 129 11.83 -6.60 -14.86
CA GLU A 129 11.71 -6.60 -16.31
C GLU A 129 12.58 -5.57 -17.00
N GLY A 130 13.26 -4.74 -16.27
CA GLY A 130 14.12 -3.73 -16.87
C GLY A 130 13.70 -2.33 -16.48
N PRO A 131 14.24 -1.32 -17.15
CA PRO A 131 13.93 0.05 -16.77
C PRO A 131 12.50 0.41 -17.09
N GLY A 132 11.90 1.18 -16.21
CA GLY A 132 10.58 1.76 -16.42
C GLY A 132 10.71 3.22 -16.81
N PRO A 133 9.59 3.93 -16.84
CA PRO A 133 9.63 5.35 -17.17
C PRO A 133 10.28 6.16 -16.06
N ARG A 134 10.74 7.35 -16.40
CA ARG A 134 11.27 8.25 -15.39
C ARG A 134 10.16 9.13 -14.89
N PHE A 135 10.14 9.35 -13.58
CA PHE A 135 9.17 10.25 -12.99
C PHE A 135 9.93 11.41 -12.37
N GLY A 136 9.72 12.62 -12.91
CA GLY A 136 10.41 13.78 -12.39
C GLY A 136 11.93 13.61 -12.46
N GLY A 137 12.42 12.92 -13.49
CA GLY A 137 13.85 12.69 -13.61
C GLY A 137 14.35 11.50 -12.85
N THR A 138 13.52 10.86 -12.02
CA THR A 138 13.95 9.71 -11.24
C THR A 138 13.78 8.44 -12.06
N PRO A 139 14.83 7.66 -12.25
CA PRO A 139 14.69 6.40 -12.98
C PRO A 139 13.96 5.36 -12.15
N THR A 140 13.25 4.47 -12.82
CA THR A 140 12.52 3.40 -12.15
C THR A 140 12.90 2.06 -12.73
N VAL A 141 12.53 1.00 -12.00
CA VAL A 141 12.66 -0.37 -12.44
C VAL A 141 11.27 -0.95 -12.50
N ARG A 142 10.97 -1.67 -13.57
CA ARG A 142 9.65 -2.29 -13.73
C ARG A 142 9.72 -3.73 -13.25
N TYR A 143 8.77 -4.09 -12.40
CA TYR A 143 8.61 -5.46 -11.91
C TYR A 143 7.26 -5.99 -12.37
N ARG A 144 7.19 -7.27 -12.66
CA ARG A 144 5.96 -7.88 -13.15
C ARG A 144 5.74 -9.21 -12.49
N LEU A 145 4.48 -9.54 -12.23
CA LEU A 145 4.10 -10.82 -11.69
C LEU A 145 2.93 -11.34 -12.51
N ASP A 146 3.09 -12.49 -13.15
CA ASP A 146 2.02 -13.06 -13.95
C ASP A 146 1.12 -13.92 -13.09
N PRO A 147 -0.13 -14.11 -13.50
CA PRO A 147 -1.09 -14.88 -12.71
C PRO A 147 -0.74 -16.35 -12.59
#